data_7f01ee9076fcd8b7f3e1e57b68d1f72a
#
_entry.id   7f01ee9076fcd8b7f3e1e57b68d1f72a
#
_cell.length_a   1.000
_cell.length_b   1.000
_cell.length_c   1.000
_cell.angle_alpha   90.00
_cell.angle_beta   90.00
_cell.angle_gamma   90.00
#
_symmetry.space_group_name_H-M   'P 1'
#
loop_
_entity.id
_entity.type
_entity.pdbx_description
1 polymer ?
#
loop_
_entity_poly.entity_id
_entity_poly.type
_entity_poly.pdbx_seq_one_letter_code
_entity_poly.pdbx_strand_id
1 'polypeptide(L)'
;MTRNKPSPGPRKGFTLVELLVVVAIIAILAALLLPALGRSRESARRLKCVSNLHQLGLAIQMYWDDNNGECFRYGGAYTNGGQLYWFGWMGPGPEGQRVFDASQGVLFSYLQGRGVELCPAFNY
;
A
#
# COMPACT_ATOMS: atom_id res chain seq x y z
N MET A 1 -15.86 12.10 67.20
CA MET A 1 -15.58 10.93 66.34
C MET A 1 -14.52 11.30 65.32
N THR A 2 -13.25 11.00 65.59
CA THR A 2 -12.11 11.32 64.73
C THR A 2 -11.88 10.10 63.78
N ARG A 3 -12.09 10.31 62.47
CA ARG A 3 -11.85 9.31 61.42
C ARG A 3 -10.34 9.15 61.23
N ASN A 4 -9.83 7.99 61.64
CA ASN A 4 -8.45 7.60 61.42
C ASN A 4 -8.27 7.28 59.89
N LYS A 5 -7.48 8.10 59.18
CA LYS A 5 -7.18 7.94 57.76
C LYS A 5 -6.03 6.93 57.64
N PRO A 6 -6.17 5.82 56.91
CA PRO A 6 -5.10 4.83 56.78
C PRO A 6 -3.89 5.47 56.07
N SER A 7 -2.69 5.28 56.64
CA SER A 7 -1.44 5.72 56.06
C SER A 7 -1.18 4.98 54.71
N PRO A 8 -0.73 5.65 53.65
CA PRO A 8 -0.35 4.99 52.41
C PRO A 8 0.86 4.07 52.67
N GLY A 9 0.71 2.79 52.32
CA GLY A 9 1.77 1.82 52.46
C GLY A 9 3.01 2.16 51.62
N PRO A 10 4.19 1.57 51.92
CA PRO A 10 5.44 1.89 51.24
C PRO A 10 5.31 1.60 49.73
N ARG A 11 5.47 2.63 48.89
CA ARG A 11 5.54 2.48 47.46
C ARG A 11 6.87 1.80 47.11
N LYS A 12 6.82 0.59 46.54
CA LYS A 12 8.00 -0.08 45.98
C LYS A 12 8.56 0.77 44.87
N GLY A 13 9.71 1.41 45.07
CA GLY A 13 10.42 2.12 44.00
C GLY A 13 11.08 1.14 43.07
N PHE A 14 11.06 1.45 41.79
CA PHE A 14 11.75 0.69 40.75
C PHE A 14 13.26 0.98 40.81
N THR A 15 14.10 -0.02 40.81
CA THR A 15 15.56 0.17 40.82
C THR A 15 16.07 0.48 39.41
N LEU A 16 17.15 1.26 39.33
CA LEU A 16 17.80 1.59 38.06
C LEU A 16 18.25 0.33 37.30
N VAL A 17 18.72 -0.69 38.07
CA VAL A 17 19.16 -1.98 37.51
C VAL A 17 18.00 -2.76 36.90
N GLU A 18 16.81 -2.79 37.55
CA GLU A 18 15.63 -3.44 36.97
C GLU A 18 15.21 -2.80 35.67
N LEU A 19 15.26 -1.46 35.56
CA LEU A 19 14.96 -0.77 34.31
C LEU A 19 16.00 -1.07 33.23
N LEU A 20 17.28 -1.08 33.59
CA LEU A 20 18.37 -1.34 32.65
C LEU A 20 18.30 -2.74 32.04
N VAL A 21 17.99 -3.76 32.84
CA VAL A 21 17.84 -5.14 32.35
C VAL A 21 16.67 -5.26 31.39
N VAL A 22 15.54 -4.61 31.68
CA VAL A 22 14.37 -4.63 30.79
C VAL A 22 14.68 -4.01 29.44
N VAL A 23 15.31 -2.82 29.41
CA VAL A 23 15.65 -2.19 28.13
C VAL A 23 16.70 -2.98 27.36
N ALA A 24 17.64 -3.65 28.03
CA ALA A 24 18.62 -4.53 27.39
C ALA A 24 17.93 -5.72 26.70
N ILE A 25 16.97 -6.37 27.35
CA ILE A 25 16.22 -7.48 26.75
C ILE A 25 15.42 -7.01 25.54
N ILE A 26 14.72 -5.87 25.67
CA ILE A 26 13.96 -5.29 24.54
C ILE A 26 14.88 -4.97 23.36
N ALA A 27 16.05 -4.41 23.62
CA ALA A 27 17.01 -4.09 22.57
C ALA A 27 17.51 -5.34 21.82
N ILE A 28 17.79 -6.43 22.54
CA ILE A 28 18.20 -7.71 21.93
C ILE A 28 17.05 -8.26 21.06
N LEU A 29 15.83 -8.29 21.57
CA LEU A 29 14.68 -8.78 20.81
C LEU A 29 14.42 -7.94 19.57
N ALA A 30 14.46 -6.61 19.68
CA ALA A 30 14.29 -5.69 18.56
C ALA A 30 15.36 -5.89 17.48
N ALA A 31 16.62 -6.07 17.87
CA ALA A 31 17.75 -6.31 16.95
C ALA A 31 17.55 -7.57 16.08
N LEU A 32 16.91 -8.60 16.62
CA LEU A 32 16.58 -9.82 15.88
C LEU A 32 15.35 -9.67 14.99
N LEU A 33 14.38 -8.83 15.39
CA LEU A 33 13.12 -8.65 14.64
C LEU A 33 13.26 -7.69 13.44
N LEU A 34 14.08 -6.64 13.55
CA LEU A 34 14.21 -5.62 12.51
C LEU A 34 14.59 -6.19 11.13
N PRO A 35 15.61 -7.07 11.00
CA PRO A 35 15.96 -7.61 9.69
C PRO A 35 14.90 -8.56 9.11
N ALA A 36 14.19 -9.29 9.97
CA ALA A 36 13.09 -10.16 9.55
C ALA A 36 11.90 -9.35 9.01
N LEU A 37 11.58 -8.22 9.66
CA LEU A 37 10.50 -7.32 9.24
C LEU A 37 10.79 -6.67 7.87
N GLY A 38 12.04 -6.30 7.59
CA GLY A 38 12.45 -5.77 6.29
C GLY A 38 12.17 -6.76 5.16
N ARG A 39 12.57 -8.02 5.32
CA ARG A 39 12.33 -9.09 4.33
C ARG A 39 10.83 -9.37 4.15
N SER A 40 10.07 -9.38 5.24
CA SER A 40 8.62 -9.60 5.19
C SER A 40 7.90 -8.49 4.42
N ARG A 41 8.30 -7.23 4.62
CA ARG A 41 7.73 -6.09 3.86
C ARG A 41 8.01 -6.20 2.37
N GLU A 42 9.22 -6.57 1.98
CA GLU A 42 9.57 -6.75 0.57
C GLU A 42 8.77 -7.89 -0.06
N SER A 43 8.63 -9.02 0.63
CA SER A 43 7.79 -10.13 0.19
C SER A 43 6.34 -9.72 0.03
N ALA A 44 5.79 -8.95 0.99
CA ALA A 44 4.42 -8.44 0.92
C ALA A 44 4.20 -7.51 -0.28
N ARG A 45 5.16 -6.63 -0.60
CA ARG A 45 5.11 -5.77 -1.79
C ARG A 45 5.07 -6.60 -3.08
N ARG A 46 5.91 -7.63 -3.20
CA ARG A 46 5.92 -8.54 -4.36
C ARG A 46 4.59 -9.28 -4.52
N LEU A 47 4.04 -9.82 -3.43
CA LEU A 47 2.74 -10.47 -3.46
C LEU A 47 1.62 -9.51 -3.88
N LYS A 48 1.68 -8.24 -3.46
CA LYS A 48 0.75 -7.21 -3.91
C LYS A 48 0.85 -6.98 -5.42
N CYS A 49 2.07 -6.92 -5.98
CA CYS A 49 2.25 -6.79 -7.43
C CYS A 49 1.68 -8.00 -8.19
N VAL A 50 1.93 -9.23 -7.72
CA VAL A 50 1.35 -10.44 -8.31
C VAL A 50 -0.18 -10.41 -8.25
N SER A 51 -0.75 -10.01 -7.11
CA SER A 51 -2.20 -9.85 -6.97
C SER A 51 -2.76 -8.79 -7.93
N ASN A 52 -2.07 -7.66 -8.10
CA ASN A 52 -2.48 -6.62 -9.06
C ASN A 52 -2.46 -7.16 -10.50
N LEU A 53 -1.41 -7.87 -10.89
CA LEU A 53 -1.34 -8.49 -12.22
C LEU A 53 -2.45 -9.52 -12.44
N HIS A 54 -2.78 -10.32 -11.44
CA HIS A 54 -3.89 -11.27 -11.53
C HIS A 54 -5.24 -10.55 -11.72
N GLN A 55 -5.50 -9.47 -10.95
CA GLN A 55 -6.72 -8.67 -11.10
C GLN A 55 -6.79 -8.00 -12.47
N LEU A 56 -5.65 -7.49 -12.97
CA LEU A 56 -5.57 -6.93 -14.30
C LEU A 56 -5.87 -7.98 -15.37
N GLY A 57 -5.33 -9.19 -15.24
CA GLY A 57 -5.62 -10.30 -16.15
C GLY A 57 -7.11 -10.65 -16.19
N LEU A 58 -7.77 -10.71 -15.03
CA LEU A 58 -9.21 -10.93 -14.96
C LEU A 58 -10.00 -9.80 -15.63
N ALA A 59 -9.62 -8.54 -15.39
CA ALA A 59 -10.27 -7.39 -16.00
C ALA A 59 -10.14 -7.40 -17.55
N ILE A 60 -8.98 -7.78 -18.05
CA ILE A 60 -8.73 -7.96 -19.49
C ILE A 60 -9.60 -9.07 -20.07
N GLN A 61 -9.71 -10.18 -19.37
CA GLN A 61 -10.56 -11.29 -19.81
C GLN A 61 -12.04 -10.89 -19.87
N MET A 62 -12.54 -10.21 -18.83
CA MET A 62 -13.91 -9.69 -18.78
C MET A 62 -14.18 -8.69 -19.92
N TYR A 63 -13.22 -7.76 -20.16
CA TYR A 63 -13.33 -6.84 -21.29
C TYR A 63 -13.42 -7.59 -22.61
N TRP A 64 -12.58 -8.61 -22.82
CA TRP A 64 -12.54 -9.42 -24.05
C TRP A 64 -13.87 -10.15 -24.27
N ASP A 65 -14.43 -10.74 -23.22
CA ASP A 65 -15.70 -11.44 -23.29
C ASP A 65 -16.86 -10.50 -23.65
N ASP A 66 -16.85 -9.26 -23.11
CA ASP A 66 -17.87 -8.25 -23.39
C ASP A 66 -17.71 -7.59 -24.78
N ASN A 67 -16.53 -7.65 -25.40
CA ASN A 67 -16.21 -6.99 -26.67
C ASN A 67 -15.96 -7.98 -27.83
N ASN A 68 -16.65 -9.12 -27.85
CA ASN A 68 -16.58 -10.12 -28.93
C ASN A 68 -15.15 -10.64 -29.23
N GLY A 69 -14.29 -10.68 -28.24
CA GLY A 69 -12.90 -11.11 -28.39
C GLY A 69 -11.94 -10.03 -28.91
N GLU A 70 -12.38 -8.78 -29.02
CA GLU A 70 -11.51 -7.68 -29.41
C GLU A 70 -10.71 -7.12 -28.22
N CYS A 71 -9.41 -6.90 -28.45
CA CYS A 71 -8.55 -6.27 -27.46
C CYS A 71 -8.66 -4.74 -27.52
N PHE A 72 -8.54 -4.09 -26.36
CA PHE A 72 -8.40 -2.64 -26.30
C PHE A 72 -7.07 -2.16 -26.91
N ARG A 73 -7.05 -0.94 -27.42
CA ARG A 73 -5.82 -0.30 -27.93
C ARG A 73 -4.98 0.21 -26.78
N TYR A 74 -3.66 0.16 -26.93
CA TYR A 74 -2.72 0.73 -25.95
C TYR A 74 -2.96 2.22 -25.72
N GLY A 75 -3.11 3.00 -26.81
CA GLY A 75 -3.45 4.42 -26.82
C GLY A 75 -4.68 4.67 -27.67
N GLY A 76 -5.59 5.47 -27.14
CA GLY A 76 -6.83 5.87 -27.81
C GLY A 76 -6.77 7.30 -28.37
N ALA A 77 -7.93 7.93 -28.44
CA ALA A 77 -8.08 9.26 -28.98
C ALA A 77 -7.37 10.35 -28.15
N TYR A 78 -6.92 11.39 -28.82
CA TYR A 78 -6.52 12.65 -28.17
C TYR A 78 -7.76 13.44 -27.81
N THR A 79 -7.98 13.71 -26.53
CA THR A 79 -9.13 14.46 -26.01
C THR A 79 -8.68 15.44 -24.92
N ASN A 80 -9.27 16.64 -24.92
CA ASN A 80 -9.00 17.66 -23.89
C ASN A 80 -7.50 17.99 -23.71
N GLY A 81 -6.73 17.99 -24.80
CA GLY A 81 -5.29 18.27 -24.78
C GLY A 81 -4.40 17.14 -24.25
N GLY A 82 -4.97 16.00 -23.85
CA GLY A 82 -4.26 14.81 -23.43
C GLY A 82 -4.59 13.59 -24.26
N GLN A 83 -4.09 12.44 -23.89
CA GLN A 83 -4.31 11.16 -24.58
C GLN A 83 -4.97 10.15 -23.66
N LEU A 84 -5.94 9.44 -24.18
CA LEU A 84 -6.59 8.32 -23.52
C LEU A 84 -5.74 7.05 -23.68
N TYR A 85 -5.55 6.34 -22.57
CA TYR A 85 -4.91 5.02 -22.53
C TYR A 85 -5.86 3.99 -21.93
N TRP A 86 -5.52 2.71 -22.04
CA TRP A 86 -6.31 1.64 -21.44
C TRP A 86 -6.46 1.77 -19.91
N PHE A 87 -5.50 2.40 -19.25
CA PHE A 87 -5.44 2.61 -17.80
C PHE A 87 -5.96 3.98 -17.33
N GLY A 88 -6.24 4.92 -18.25
CA GLY A 88 -6.76 6.24 -17.92
C GLY A 88 -6.42 7.30 -18.96
N TRP A 89 -6.87 8.52 -18.68
CA TRP A 89 -6.51 9.71 -19.47
C TRP A 89 -5.27 10.38 -18.88
N MET A 90 -4.34 10.74 -19.74
CA MET A 90 -3.11 11.42 -19.37
C MET A 90 -3.05 12.79 -20.03
N GLY A 91 -3.02 13.83 -19.20
CA GLY A 91 -2.95 15.23 -19.62
C GLY A 91 -1.61 15.62 -20.25
N PRO A 92 -1.53 16.81 -20.85
CA PRO A 92 -0.30 17.36 -21.39
C PRO A 92 0.69 17.73 -20.27
N GLY A 93 1.97 17.82 -20.62
CA GLY A 93 3.03 18.25 -19.69
C GLY A 93 4.23 17.31 -19.64
N PRO A 94 5.28 17.68 -18.93
CA PRO A 94 6.46 16.84 -18.72
C PRO A 94 6.14 15.63 -17.83
N GLU A 95 6.93 14.60 -17.96
CA GLU A 95 6.81 13.38 -17.16
C GLU A 95 6.87 13.71 -15.64
N GLY A 96 6.01 13.08 -14.86
CA GLY A 96 5.89 13.34 -13.41
C GLY A 96 5.03 14.55 -13.03
N GLN A 97 4.60 15.40 -13.98
CA GLN A 97 3.74 16.57 -13.72
C GLN A 97 2.39 16.50 -14.46
N ARG A 98 2.15 15.43 -15.20
CA ARG A 98 0.92 15.26 -15.97
C ARG A 98 -0.25 14.94 -15.04
N VAL A 99 -1.38 15.56 -15.34
CA VAL A 99 -2.65 15.18 -14.71
C VAL A 99 -3.05 13.80 -15.22
N PHE A 100 -3.40 12.91 -14.31
CA PHE A 100 -3.83 11.56 -14.62
C PHE A 100 -5.23 11.30 -14.07
N ASP A 101 -6.12 10.78 -14.92
CA ASP A 101 -7.48 10.41 -14.55
C ASP A 101 -7.72 8.95 -14.94
N ALA A 102 -7.61 8.07 -13.95
CA ALA A 102 -7.81 6.64 -14.11
C ALA A 102 -9.26 6.29 -14.50
N SER A 103 -10.25 7.11 -14.12
CA SER A 103 -11.67 6.82 -14.34
C SER A 103 -12.06 6.75 -15.81
N GLN A 104 -11.26 7.34 -16.68
CA GLN A 104 -11.45 7.33 -18.14
C GLN A 104 -10.80 6.11 -18.83
N GLY A 105 -10.09 5.28 -18.08
CA GLY A 105 -9.46 4.08 -18.62
C GLY A 105 -10.48 3.02 -19.02
N VAL A 106 -10.21 2.32 -20.12
CA VAL A 106 -11.08 1.27 -20.66
C VAL A 106 -11.34 0.14 -19.65
N LEU A 107 -10.31 -0.20 -18.84
CA LEU A 107 -10.43 -1.25 -17.83
C LEU A 107 -10.94 -0.75 -16.48
N PHE A 108 -11.16 0.55 -16.30
CA PHE A 108 -11.55 1.12 -15.00
C PHE A 108 -12.83 0.50 -14.43
N SER A 109 -13.85 0.29 -15.26
CA SER A 109 -15.12 -0.32 -14.86
C SER A 109 -14.94 -1.76 -14.37
N TYR A 110 -14.07 -2.52 -14.98
CA TYR A 110 -13.74 -3.92 -14.65
C TYR A 110 -12.86 -4.01 -13.40
N LEU A 111 -12.01 -3.03 -13.16
CA LEU A 111 -11.14 -2.92 -11.98
C LEU A 111 -11.84 -2.28 -10.78
N GLN A 112 -13.04 -1.71 -10.96
CA GLN A 112 -13.80 -1.04 -9.91
C GLN A 112 -13.02 0.07 -9.19
N GLY A 113 -12.12 0.75 -9.90
CA GLY A 113 -11.30 1.83 -9.34
C GLY A 113 -10.24 1.39 -8.32
N ARG A 114 -9.84 0.12 -8.32
CA ARG A 114 -8.93 -0.45 -7.29
C ARG A 114 -7.48 -0.01 -7.38
N GLY A 115 -7.08 0.80 -8.34
CA GLY A 115 -5.70 1.28 -8.46
C GLY A 115 -4.66 0.16 -8.57
N VAL A 116 -4.97 -0.84 -9.42
CA VAL A 116 -4.08 -2.01 -9.64
C VAL A 116 -2.93 -1.70 -10.61
N GLU A 117 -2.93 -0.53 -11.21
CA GLU A 117 -1.98 -0.08 -12.22
C GLU A 117 -0.57 0.14 -11.65
N LEU A 118 -0.50 0.45 -10.35
CA LEU A 118 0.77 0.76 -9.69
C LEU A 118 1.30 -0.45 -8.92
N CYS A 119 2.51 -0.88 -9.26
CA CYS A 119 3.22 -1.89 -8.48
C CYS A 119 3.93 -1.23 -7.28
N PRO A 120 3.59 -1.57 -6.02
CA PRO A 120 4.18 -0.95 -4.84
C PRO A 120 5.65 -1.32 -4.60
N ALA A 121 6.21 -2.24 -5.41
CA ALA A 121 7.63 -2.58 -5.36
C ALA A 121 8.48 -1.69 -6.30
N PHE A 122 7.86 -0.93 -7.21
CA PHE A 122 8.56 0.05 -8.04
C PHE A 122 8.55 1.41 -7.37
N ASN A 123 9.72 1.99 -7.18
CA ASN A 123 9.89 3.42 -6.86
C ASN A 123 10.03 4.15 -8.20
N TYR A 124 9.04 4.98 -8.54
CA TYR A 124 9.09 5.91 -9.66
C TYR A 124 9.76 7.21 -9.22
#